data_3f15bba3477d46463fe3a8c7ba2adbc1
#
_entry.id   3f15bba3477d46463fe3a8c7ba2adbc1
#
_cell.length_a   1.000
_cell.length_b   1.000
_cell.length_c   1.000
_cell.angle_alpha   90.00
_cell.angle_beta   90.00
_cell.angle_gamma   90.00
#
_symmetry.space_group_name_H-M   'P 1'
#
loop_
_entity.id
_entity.type
_entity.pdbx_description
1 polymer ?
#
loop_
_entity_poly.entity_id
_entity_poly.type
_entity_poly.pdbx_seq_one_letter_code
_entity_poly.pdbx_strand_id
1 'polypeptide(L)'
;MSEVKNVLHVENATMQFGGVVAVDNLNLDVNEGEIVALIGPNGAGKTTAFNVITGVYAPTNGRVTFNGECIVRNHPTGKMKKTYKGEHPTMYTAHFAPEEPLEGEALKAWKQAQKERDEYAFSDHILAPTPDKITVRGMARTFQNIRLWKTQTVFDNVLIAKHCRSTSSVFSAAFRLNRKEEAAQR
;
A
#
# COMPACT_ATOMS: atom_id res chain seq x y z
N MET A 1 24.61 -1.71 -17.74
CA MET A 1 23.86 -2.40 -16.67
C MET A 1 22.44 -1.90 -16.80
N SER A 2 21.47 -2.80 -17.09
CA SER A 2 20.04 -2.42 -17.14
C SER A 2 19.61 -1.97 -15.75
N GLU A 3 19.05 -0.80 -15.65
CA GLU A 3 18.48 -0.27 -14.41
C GLU A 3 17.37 -1.24 -13.94
N VAL A 4 17.54 -1.81 -12.74
CA VAL A 4 16.55 -2.75 -12.18
C VAL A 4 15.32 -1.97 -11.82
N LYS A 5 14.19 -2.26 -12.45
CA LYS A 5 12.93 -1.56 -12.24
C LYS A 5 12.32 -1.98 -10.90
N ASN A 6 12.14 -1.04 -9.99
CA ASN A 6 11.38 -1.26 -8.76
C ASN A 6 9.88 -1.35 -9.09
N VAL A 7 9.25 -2.43 -8.65
CA VAL A 7 7.82 -2.70 -8.90
C VAL A 7 6.97 -2.34 -7.68
N LEU A 8 7.48 -2.62 -6.48
CA LEU A 8 6.79 -2.31 -5.23
C LEU A 8 7.77 -1.66 -4.26
N HIS A 9 7.40 -0.51 -3.75
CA HIS A 9 8.13 0.20 -2.69
C HIS A 9 7.18 0.50 -1.53
N VAL A 10 7.51 -0.01 -0.36
CA VAL A 10 6.80 0.24 0.90
C VAL A 10 7.70 1.09 1.78
N GLU A 11 7.19 2.23 2.22
CA GLU A 11 7.96 3.21 2.99
C GLU A 11 7.26 3.51 4.32
N ASN A 12 7.98 3.31 5.42
CA ASN A 12 7.59 3.64 6.79
C ASN A 12 6.19 3.13 7.16
N ALA A 13 5.78 1.98 6.64
CA ALA A 13 4.45 1.44 6.85
C ALA A 13 4.29 0.95 8.29
N THR A 14 3.41 1.61 9.02
CA THR A 14 3.04 1.28 10.40
C THR A 14 1.55 1.04 10.48
N MET A 15 1.15 -0.02 11.16
CA MET A 15 -0.24 -0.33 11.44
C MET A 15 -0.47 -0.58 12.92
N GLN A 16 -1.29 0.26 13.53
CA GLN A 16 -1.65 0.19 14.93
C GLN A 16 -3.15 -0.07 15.07
N PHE A 17 -3.49 -1.03 15.92
CA PHE A 17 -4.87 -1.34 16.31
C PHE A 17 -5.06 -0.98 17.79
N GLY A 18 -5.72 0.15 18.05
CA GLY A 18 -5.84 0.64 19.41
C GLY A 18 -4.46 0.90 20.05
N GLY A 19 -4.14 0.15 21.13
CA GLY A 19 -2.85 0.25 21.80
C GLY A 19 -1.76 -0.70 21.27
N VAL A 20 -2.05 -1.53 20.26
CA VAL A 20 -1.11 -2.55 19.75
C VAL A 20 -0.58 -2.14 18.38
N VAL A 21 0.74 -1.99 18.28
CA VAL A 21 1.44 -1.81 17.00
C VAL A 21 1.70 -3.18 16.39
N ALA A 22 0.97 -3.53 15.34
CA ALA A 22 1.07 -4.83 14.67
C ALA A 22 2.15 -4.87 13.59
N VAL A 23 2.43 -3.74 12.96
CA VAL A 23 3.54 -3.53 12.03
C VAL A 23 4.14 -2.19 12.36
N ASP A 24 5.44 -2.13 12.53
CA ASP A 24 6.16 -0.92 12.89
C ASP A 24 7.24 -0.61 11.86
N ASN A 25 7.13 0.55 11.24
CA ASN A 25 8.12 1.12 10.32
C ASN A 25 8.63 0.12 9.25
N LEU A 26 7.73 -0.64 8.63
CA LEU A 26 8.09 -1.57 7.57
C LEU A 26 8.57 -0.82 6.33
N ASN A 27 9.78 -1.15 5.90
CA ASN A 27 10.35 -0.70 4.63
C ASN A 27 10.67 -1.95 3.81
N LEU A 28 10.22 -1.97 2.55
CA LEU A 28 10.33 -3.13 1.67
C LEU A 28 10.37 -2.69 0.22
N ASP A 29 11.30 -3.26 -0.52
CA ASP A 29 11.41 -3.12 -1.97
C ASP A 29 11.25 -4.47 -2.65
N VAL A 30 10.53 -4.47 -3.79
CA VAL A 30 10.44 -5.61 -4.69
C VAL A 30 10.72 -5.14 -6.11
N ASN A 31 11.70 -5.74 -6.73
CA ASN A 31 12.09 -5.44 -8.10
C ASN A 31 11.44 -6.37 -9.12
N GLU A 32 11.43 -5.98 -10.37
CA GLU A 32 10.89 -6.79 -11.45
C GLU A 32 11.60 -8.14 -11.55
N GLY A 33 10.82 -9.24 -11.57
CA GLY A 33 11.34 -10.61 -11.58
C GLY A 33 11.84 -11.12 -10.22
N GLU A 34 11.76 -10.32 -9.15
CA GLU A 34 12.20 -10.73 -7.83
C GLU A 34 11.10 -11.43 -7.03
N ILE A 35 11.50 -12.41 -6.21
CA ILE A 35 10.63 -13.06 -5.23
C ILE A 35 11.12 -12.68 -3.84
N VAL A 36 10.29 -11.93 -3.12
CA VAL A 36 10.57 -11.49 -1.74
C VAL A 36 9.71 -12.27 -0.76
N ALA A 37 10.30 -12.79 0.31
CA ALA A 37 9.61 -13.52 1.36
C ALA A 37 9.61 -12.76 2.69
N LEU A 38 8.42 -12.61 3.29
CA LEU A 38 8.26 -12.06 4.63
C LEU A 38 8.18 -13.22 5.65
N ILE A 39 9.26 -13.39 6.43
CA ILE A 39 9.42 -14.51 7.36
C ILE A 39 9.26 -14.01 8.80
N GLY A 40 8.67 -14.84 9.65
CA GLY A 40 8.52 -14.56 11.07
C GLY A 40 7.52 -15.50 11.74
N PRO A 41 7.47 -15.53 13.09
CA PRO A 41 6.56 -16.37 13.85
C PRO A 41 5.09 -16.00 13.67
N ASN A 42 4.16 -16.81 14.18
CA ASN A 42 2.76 -16.46 14.22
C ASN A 42 2.56 -15.22 15.10
N GLY A 43 1.73 -14.28 14.66
CA GLY A 43 1.55 -13.00 15.34
C GLY A 43 2.55 -11.89 14.99
N ALA A 44 3.61 -12.17 14.22
CA ALA A 44 4.62 -11.17 13.83
C ALA A 44 4.14 -10.10 12.82
N GLY A 45 2.84 -9.94 12.61
CA GLY A 45 2.30 -8.89 11.74
C GLY A 45 2.34 -9.16 10.23
N LYS A 46 2.80 -10.34 9.76
CA LYS A 46 2.92 -10.66 8.32
C LYS A 46 1.61 -10.43 7.55
N THR A 47 0.52 -10.99 8.04
CA THR A 47 -0.81 -10.81 7.41
C THR A 47 -1.24 -9.34 7.42
N THR A 48 -0.91 -8.61 8.48
CA THR A 48 -1.20 -7.18 8.59
C THR A 48 -0.40 -6.39 7.56
N ALA A 49 0.89 -6.69 7.37
CA ALA A 49 1.71 -6.07 6.33
C ALA A 49 1.11 -6.29 4.93
N PHE A 50 0.74 -7.54 4.60
CA PHE A 50 0.03 -7.83 3.35
C PHE A 50 -1.31 -7.10 3.21
N ASN A 51 -2.06 -6.96 4.32
CA ASN A 51 -3.33 -6.22 4.32
C ASN A 51 -3.12 -4.72 4.03
N VAL A 52 -2.05 -4.13 4.55
CA VAL A 52 -1.67 -2.74 4.27
C VAL A 52 -1.26 -2.59 2.81
N ILE A 53 -0.36 -3.43 2.31
CA ILE A 53 0.15 -3.36 0.93
C ILE A 53 -0.99 -3.50 -0.08
N THR A 54 -1.95 -4.38 0.18
CA THR A 54 -3.07 -4.67 -0.72
C THR A 54 -4.34 -3.84 -0.46
N GLY A 55 -4.25 -2.81 0.39
CA GLY A 55 -5.34 -1.85 0.65
C GLY A 55 -6.52 -2.41 1.43
N VAL A 56 -6.39 -3.58 2.07
CA VAL A 56 -7.41 -4.11 2.99
C VAL A 56 -7.48 -3.24 4.26
N TYR A 57 -6.33 -2.73 4.70
CA TYR A 57 -6.22 -1.75 5.78
C TYR A 57 -5.51 -0.50 5.29
N ALA A 58 -6.07 0.66 5.64
CA ALA A 58 -5.31 1.90 5.58
C ALA A 58 -4.27 1.87 6.71
N PRO A 59 -2.97 2.04 6.43
CA PRO A 59 -1.95 2.07 7.47
C PRO A 59 -2.20 3.26 8.42
N THR A 60 -1.66 3.18 9.63
CA THR A 60 -1.64 4.33 10.53
C THR A 60 -0.68 5.40 10.03
N ASN A 61 0.42 4.94 9.43
CA ASN A 61 1.43 5.77 8.79
C ASN A 61 2.10 5.03 7.64
N GLY A 62 2.65 5.77 6.69
CA GLY A 62 3.48 5.26 5.60
C GLY A 62 2.79 5.25 4.26
N ARG A 63 3.49 4.73 3.27
CA ARG A 63 3.01 4.69 1.88
C ARG A 63 3.42 3.42 1.17
N VAL A 64 2.67 3.11 0.14
CA VAL A 64 2.94 2.01 -0.79
C VAL A 64 2.92 2.58 -2.21
N THR A 65 3.99 2.38 -2.92
CA THR A 65 4.13 2.75 -4.34
C THR A 65 4.20 1.47 -5.15
N PHE A 66 3.41 1.38 -6.21
CA PHE A 66 3.37 0.25 -7.12
C PHE A 66 3.54 0.73 -8.55
N ASN A 67 4.52 0.19 -9.28
CA ASN A 67 4.92 0.61 -10.62
C ASN A 67 5.15 2.13 -10.74
N GLY A 68 5.73 2.75 -9.71
CA GLY A 68 6.01 4.19 -9.67
C GLY A 68 4.81 5.07 -9.27
N GLU A 69 3.61 4.49 -9.08
CA GLU A 69 2.41 5.19 -8.63
C GLU A 69 2.18 4.95 -7.13
N CYS A 70 2.00 6.00 -6.34
CA CYS A 70 1.60 5.87 -4.94
C CYS A 70 0.15 5.38 -4.88
N ILE A 71 -0.05 4.14 -4.41
CA ILE A 71 -1.36 3.50 -4.34
C ILE A 71 -1.99 3.56 -2.95
N VAL A 72 -1.20 3.61 -1.89
CA VAL A 72 -1.66 3.75 -0.51
C VAL A 72 -0.79 4.77 0.20
N ARG A 73 -1.40 5.68 0.94
CA ARG A 73 -0.70 6.64 1.77
C ARG A 73 -1.58 7.06 2.93
N ASN A 74 -1.03 7.04 4.13
CA ASN A 74 -1.68 7.58 5.31
C ASN A 74 -0.63 8.13 6.27
N HIS A 75 -1.07 9.00 7.17
CA HIS A 75 -0.26 9.58 8.23
C HIS A 75 -1.12 9.93 9.45
N PRO A 76 -0.54 9.94 10.64
CA PRO A 76 -1.26 10.36 11.84
C PRO A 76 -1.73 11.81 11.74
N THR A 77 -2.94 12.07 12.18
CA THR A 77 -3.54 13.40 12.20
C THR A 77 -3.83 13.88 13.63
N GLY A 78 -4.03 15.18 13.81
CA GLY A 78 -4.42 15.78 15.09
C GLY A 78 -3.49 15.45 16.25
N LYS A 79 -4.03 14.99 17.37
CA LYS A 79 -3.26 14.66 18.58
C LYS A 79 -2.27 13.49 18.33
N MET A 80 -2.68 12.52 17.54
CA MET A 80 -1.86 11.36 17.20
C MET A 80 -0.56 11.76 16.47
N LYS A 81 -0.61 12.77 15.59
CA LYS A 81 0.59 13.31 14.93
C LYS A 81 1.65 13.76 15.93
N LYS A 82 1.23 14.43 17.02
CA LYS A 82 2.14 14.92 18.05
C LYS A 82 2.76 13.79 18.86
N THR A 83 1.95 12.79 19.21
CA THR A 83 2.41 11.58 19.93
C THR A 83 3.41 10.82 19.07
N TYR A 84 3.09 10.56 17.81
CA TYR A 84 3.99 9.85 16.91
C TYR A 84 5.31 10.57 16.69
N LYS A 85 5.31 11.89 16.52
CA LYS A 85 6.54 12.68 16.41
C LYS A 85 7.42 12.59 17.65
N GLY A 86 6.83 12.43 18.84
CA GLY A 86 7.54 12.29 20.11
C GLY A 86 8.03 10.88 20.39
N GLU A 87 7.17 9.89 20.17
CA GLU A 87 7.43 8.48 20.55
C GLU A 87 8.15 7.69 19.45
N HIS A 88 7.96 8.09 18.18
CA HIS A 88 8.53 7.42 17.02
C HIS A 88 9.27 8.39 16.10
N PRO A 89 10.26 9.15 16.61
CA PRO A 89 10.99 10.12 15.78
C PRO A 89 11.68 9.45 14.60
N THR A 90 12.05 8.17 14.75
CA THR A 90 12.67 7.37 13.68
C THR A 90 11.76 7.13 12.47
N MET A 91 10.45 7.04 12.64
CA MET A 91 9.52 6.91 11.50
C MET A 91 9.52 8.13 10.59
N TYR A 92 9.80 9.31 11.15
CA TYR A 92 9.63 10.59 10.44
C TYR A 92 10.92 11.33 10.21
N THR A 93 11.94 11.10 11.04
CA THR A 93 13.15 11.93 11.02
C THR A 93 14.47 11.15 11.09
N ALA A 94 14.45 9.92 11.58
CA ALA A 94 15.64 9.34 12.16
C ALA A 94 16.44 8.40 11.29
N HIS A 95 16.02 8.08 10.13
CA HIS A 95 16.98 7.42 9.24
C HIS A 95 18.21 8.30 8.96
N PHE A 96 18.29 9.48 9.57
CA PHE A 96 19.20 10.52 9.19
C PHE A 96 19.66 11.43 10.33
N ALA A 97 19.70 10.93 11.57
CA ALA A 97 20.57 11.57 12.53
C ALA A 97 21.98 11.49 11.92
N PRO A 98 22.65 12.62 11.72
CA PRO A 98 23.99 12.62 11.17
C PRO A 98 24.88 11.81 12.09
N GLU A 99 25.68 10.93 11.53
CA GLU A 99 26.66 10.12 12.30
C GLU A 99 27.67 11.02 13.02
N GLU A 100 27.86 12.23 12.50
CA GLU A 100 28.73 13.29 13.10
C GLU A 100 27.94 14.59 13.27
N PRO A 101 28.32 15.43 14.28
CA PRO A 101 27.69 16.74 14.47
C PRO A 101 27.92 17.63 13.23
N LEU A 102 26.80 18.06 12.63
CA LEU A 102 26.81 18.97 11.48
C LEU A 102 26.85 20.44 11.94
N GLU A 103 27.65 21.26 11.30
CA GLU A 103 27.78 22.71 11.54
C GLU A 103 27.57 23.51 10.25
N GLY A 104 27.28 24.80 10.39
CA GLY A 104 27.23 25.75 9.28
C GLY A 104 26.18 25.42 8.21
N GLU A 105 26.61 25.39 6.95
CA GLU A 105 25.74 25.13 5.79
C GLU A 105 25.24 23.71 5.73
N ALA A 106 26.04 22.74 6.15
CA ALA A 106 25.64 21.33 6.20
C ALA A 106 24.45 21.11 7.16
N LEU A 107 24.48 21.78 8.32
CA LEU A 107 23.36 21.74 9.28
C LEU A 107 22.09 22.40 8.70
N LYS A 108 22.24 23.48 7.95
CA LYS A 108 21.08 24.13 7.28
C LYS A 108 20.48 23.24 6.20
N ALA A 109 21.32 22.65 5.35
CA ALA A 109 20.88 21.74 4.30
C ALA A 109 20.16 20.49 4.90
N TRP A 110 20.70 19.93 5.97
CA TRP A 110 20.12 18.82 6.67
C TRP A 110 18.75 19.17 7.29
N LYS A 111 18.63 20.34 7.96
CA LYS A 111 17.35 20.83 8.50
C LYS A 111 16.31 21.06 7.41
N GLN A 112 16.74 21.59 6.25
CA GLN A 112 15.84 21.80 5.11
C GLN A 112 15.35 20.48 4.56
N ALA A 113 16.25 19.51 4.35
CA ALA A 113 15.88 18.17 3.89
C ALA A 113 14.97 17.43 4.88
N GLN A 114 15.14 17.63 6.19
CA GLN A 114 14.19 17.12 7.20
C GLN A 114 12.81 17.75 7.08
N LYS A 115 12.74 19.06 6.88
CA LYS A 115 11.48 19.78 6.71
C LYS A 115 10.73 19.27 5.48
N GLU A 116 11.39 19.09 4.36
CA GLU A 116 10.82 18.56 3.12
C GLU A 116 10.30 17.13 3.30
N ARG A 117 11.02 16.29 4.05
CA ARG A 117 10.56 14.94 4.40
C ARG A 117 9.34 14.96 5.32
N ASP A 118 9.32 15.87 6.31
CA ASP A 118 8.17 16.03 7.18
C ASP A 118 6.93 16.46 6.39
N GLU A 119 7.09 17.42 5.48
CA GLU A 119 6.01 17.86 4.58
C GLU A 119 5.53 16.71 3.69
N TYR A 120 6.46 15.92 3.14
CA TYR A 120 6.15 14.75 2.35
C TYR A 120 5.45 13.66 3.18
N ALA A 121 5.95 13.36 4.39
CA ALA A 121 5.38 12.34 5.27
C ALA A 121 3.99 12.73 5.80
N PHE A 122 3.75 14.01 6.07
CA PHE A 122 2.51 14.54 6.62
C PHE A 122 1.68 15.34 5.59
N SER A 123 1.80 14.98 4.31
CA SER A 123 0.96 15.60 3.28
C SER A 123 -0.52 15.34 3.57
N ASP A 124 -1.38 16.33 3.36
CA ASP A 124 -2.81 16.28 3.73
C ASP A 124 -3.65 15.29 2.89
N HIS A 125 -3.05 14.65 1.89
CA HIS A 125 -3.76 13.74 1.01
C HIS A 125 -3.62 12.29 1.47
N ILE A 126 -4.63 11.81 2.22
CA ILE A 126 -4.77 10.38 2.54
C ILE A 126 -5.27 9.66 1.29
N LEU A 127 -4.58 8.57 0.93
CA LEU A 127 -4.94 7.70 -0.17
C LEU A 127 -5.11 6.27 0.38
N ALA A 128 -6.35 5.83 0.49
CA ALA A 128 -6.70 4.49 0.97
C ALA A 128 -7.73 3.86 0.03
N PRO A 129 -7.31 3.44 -1.17
CA PRO A 129 -8.22 2.80 -2.11
C PRO A 129 -8.64 1.42 -1.60
N THR A 130 -9.80 0.98 -2.05
CA THR A 130 -10.30 -0.37 -1.77
C THR A 130 -9.48 -1.43 -2.52
N PRO A 131 -9.41 -2.70 -2.03
CA PRO A 131 -8.61 -3.77 -2.65
C PRO A 131 -8.94 -4.05 -4.12
N ASP A 132 -10.20 -3.85 -4.53
CA ASP A 132 -10.64 -3.99 -5.92
C ASP A 132 -9.93 -2.99 -6.84
N LYS A 133 -9.79 -1.73 -6.41
CA LYS A 133 -9.07 -0.70 -7.16
C LYS A 133 -7.58 -1.00 -7.29
N ILE A 134 -6.98 -1.59 -6.26
CA ILE A 134 -5.57 -2.04 -6.29
C ILE A 134 -5.42 -3.23 -7.23
N THR A 135 -6.38 -4.16 -7.22
CA THR A 135 -6.39 -5.31 -8.14
C THR A 135 -6.49 -4.88 -9.61
N VAL A 136 -7.31 -3.87 -9.92
CA VAL A 136 -7.41 -3.29 -11.27
C VAL A 136 -6.07 -2.72 -11.74
N ARG A 137 -5.25 -2.18 -10.84
CA ARG A 137 -3.89 -1.69 -11.13
C ARG A 137 -2.86 -2.82 -11.39
N GLY A 138 -3.26 -4.08 -11.22
CA GLY A 138 -2.44 -5.25 -11.53
C GLY A 138 -1.84 -5.97 -10.33
N MET A 139 -2.09 -5.52 -9.10
CA MET A 139 -1.65 -6.21 -7.89
C MET A 139 -2.71 -7.22 -7.44
N ALA A 140 -2.44 -8.51 -7.66
CA ALA A 140 -3.31 -9.60 -7.21
C ALA A 140 -2.85 -10.18 -5.88
N ARG A 141 -3.79 -10.68 -5.09
CA ARG A 141 -3.52 -11.38 -3.84
C ARG A 141 -4.27 -12.71 -3.78
N THR A 142 -3.60 -13.76 -3.35
CA THR A 142 -4.24 -15.01 -2.94
C THR A 142 -4.68 -14.91 -1.48
N PHE A 143 -5.96 -15.16 -1.21
CA PHE A 143 -6.51 -15.13 0.14
C PHE A 143 -6.45 -16.52 0.76
N GLN A 144 -6.22 -16.56 2.07
CA GLN A 144 -6.12 -17.79 2.85
C GLN A 144 -7.42 -18.61 2.83
N ASN A 145 -8.58 -17.93 2.82
CA ASN A 145 -9.91 -18.53 2.72
C ASN A 145 -10.53 -18.18 1.38
N ILE A 146 -10.43 -19.09 0.44
CA ILE A 146 -11.09 -18.96 -0.87
C ILE A 146 -12.56 -19.27 -0.68
N ARG A 147 -13.42 -18.28 -0.93
CA ARG A 147 -14.88 -18.45 -0.95
C ARG A 147 -15.37 -18.56 -2.38
N LEU A 148 -15.48 -19.79 -2.85
CA LEU A 148 -16.16 -20.08 -4.11
C LEU A 148 -17.67 -20.13 -3.89
N TRP A 149 -18.40 -19.69 -4.88
CA TRP A 149 -19.87 -19.81 -4.90
C TRP A 149 -20.22 -21.23 -5.33
N LYS A 150 -20.51 -22.06 -4.34
CA LYS A 150 -20.74 -23.51 -4.52
C LYS A 150 -21.91 -23.86 -5.41
N THR A 151 -22.87 -22.93 -5.57
CA THR A 151 -24.07 -23.07 -6.41
C THR A 151 -23.82 -22.69 -7.87
N GLN A 152 -22.66 -22.16 -8.18
CA GLN A 152 -22.27 -21.71 -9.52
C GLN A 152 -21.28 -22.68 -10.15
N THR A 153 -21.23 -22.69 -11.47
CA THR A 153 -20.22 -23.48 -12.19
C THR A 153 -18.82 -22.90 -11.99
N VAL A 154 -17.79 -23.69 -12.29
CA VAL A 154 -16.40 -23.22 -12.31
C VAL A 154 -16.25 -22.03 -13.25
N PHE A 155 -16.87 -22.11 -14.42
CA PHE A 155 -16.87 -21.03 -15.42
C PHE A 155 -17.48 -19.72 -14.86
N ASP A 156 -18.60 -19.80 -14.17
CA ASP A 156 -19.26 -18.63 -13.58
C ASP A 156 -18.40 -18.00 -12.48
N ASN A 157 -17.78 -18.81 -11.62
CA ASN A 157 -16.84 -18.32 -10.60
C ASN A 157 -15.65 -17.55 -11.21
N VAL A 158 -15.09 -18.05 -12.31
CA VAL A 158 -14.00 -17.36 -13.04
C VAL A 158 -14.53 -16.07 -13.70
N LEU A 159 -15.72 -16.13 -14.29
CA LEU A 159 -16.34 -14.98 -14.95
C LEU A 159 -16.64 -13.84 -13.96
N ILE A 160 -17.15 -14.18 -12.78
CA ILE A 160 -17.37 -13.22 -11.68
C ILE A 160 -16.06 -12.54 -11.28
N ALA A 161 -14.97 -13.31 -11.13
CA ALA A 161 -13.66 -12.75 -10.81
C ALA A 161 -13.14 -11.79 -11.91
N LYS A 162 -13.45 -12.07 -13.19
CA LYS A 162 -13.10 -11.21 -14.32
C LYS A 162 -13.88 -9.90 -14.36
N HIS A 163 -15.01 -9.81 -13.66
CA HIS A 163 -15.89 -8.63 -13.68
C HIS A 163 -15.21 -7.35 -13.20
N CYS A 164 -14.18 -7.42 -12.37
CA CYS A 164 -13.39 -6.25 -11.95
C CYS A 164 -12.71 -5.51 -13.12
N ARG A 165 -12.57 -6.15 -14.28
CA ARG A 165 -12.01 -5.58 -15.52
C ARG A 165 -13.07 -5.11 -16.52
N SER A 166 -14.36 -5.29 -16.18
CA SER A 166 -15.46 -4.86 -17.05
C SER A 166 -15.71 -3.37 -16.88
N THR A 167 -15.82 -2.66 -18.00
CA THR A 167 -16.14 -1.23 -18.03
C THR A 167 -17.64 -0.97 -18.09
N SER A 168 -18.47 -2.03 -18.09
CA SER A 168 -19.91 -1.95 -18.20
C SER A 168 -20.56 -1.20 -17.05
N SER A 169 -21.33 -0.17 -17.31
CA SER A 169 -22.16 0.48 -16.30
C SER A 169 -23.45 -0.32 -16.07
N VAL A 170 -24.05 -0.16 -14.87
CA VAL A 170 -25.33 -0.80 -14.51
C VAL A 170 -26.42 -0.47 -15.55
N PHE A 171 -26.43 0.76 -16.07
CA PHE A 171 -27.38 1.16 -17.10
C PHE A 171 -27.14 0.46 -18.44
N SER A 172 -25.86 0.35 -18.89
CA SER A 172 -25.55 -0.35 -20.13
C SER A 172 -25.84 -1.85 -20.06
N ALA A 173 -25.66 -2.47 -18.89
CA ALA A 173 -26.01 -3.85 -18.63
C ALA A 173 -27.54 -4.05 -18.62
N ALA A 174 -28.30 -3.17 -17.95
CA ALA A 174 -29.75 -3.23 -17.89
C ALA A 174 -30.42 -3.11 -19.26
N PHE A 175 -29.89 -2.24 -20.13
CA PHE A 175 -30.37 -2.05 -21.49
C PHE A 175 -29.71 -2.95 -22.54
N ARG A 176 -28.88 -3.91 -22.11
CA ARG A 176 -28.12 -4.83 -23.00
C ARG A 176 -27.33 -4.15 -24.11
N LEU A 177 -26.80 -2.95 -23.84
CA LEU A 177 -26.02 -2.19 -24.80
C LEU A 177 -24.59 -2.77 -24.99
N ASN A 178 -24.14 -3.62 -24.06
CA ASN A 178 -22.80 -4.19 -24.02
C ASN A 178 -22.68 -5.61 -24.58
N ARG A 179 -23.60 -6.04 -25.45
CA ARG A 179 -23.57 -7.39 -26.04
C ARG A 179 -22.25 -7.82 -26.66
N LYS A 180 -21.50 -6.86 -27.24
CA LYS A 180 -20.20 -7.13 -27.85
C LYS A 180 -19.11 -7.37 -26.81
N GLU A 181 -19.11 -6.63 -25.70
CA GLU A 181 -18.16 -6.83 -24.58
C GLU A 181 -18.45 -8.13 -23.82
N GLU A 182 -19.72 -8.44 -23.59
CA GLU A 182 -20.14 -9.72 -22.96
C GLU A 182 -19.76 -10.93 -23.82
N ALA A 183 -19.87 -10.83 -25.14
CA ALA A 183 -19.47 -11.90 -26.06
C ALA A 183 -17.93 -12.08 -26.11
N ALA A 184 -17.16 -11.01 -25.96
CA ALA A 184 -15.70 -11.08 -25.89
C ALA A 184 -15.16 -11.57 -24.53
N GLN A 185 -16.01 -11.56 -23.50
CA GLN A 185 -15.65 -12.03 -22.15
C GLN A 185 -15.97 -13.51 -21.92
N ARG A 186 -16.81 -14.11 -22.76
CA ARG A 186 -17.13 -15.54 -22.76
C ARG A 186 -16.12 -16.35 -23.57
#